data_97e4ebb03ad9428414bf834ac7d310a0
#
_entry.id   97e4ebb03ad9428414bf834ac7d310a0
#
_cell.length_a   1.000
_cell.length_b   1.000
_cell.length_c   1.000
_cell.angle_alpha   90.00
_cell.angle_beta   90.00
_cell.angle_gamma   90.00
#
_symmetry.space_group_name_H-M   'P 1'
#
loop_
_entity.id
_entity.type
_entity.pdbx_description
1 polymer ?
#
loop_
_entity_poly.entity_id
_entity_poly.type
_entity_poly.pdbx_seq_one_letter_code
_entity_poly.pdbx_strand_id
1 'polypeptide(L)'
;PVDVTDTESLRRLFETVGRFDHLVYTSGPSVHAKALIDTDLDEAQDNFNVKLWGALRAIQQALPFLDERGSISLTSGQLGRKLASGQFIKVGINAATEALGKQLAKELAPRRVNVVSPGVIDTPAYAGLAEDQRLATFANAASALPVGRVGQAEEVAAGYVLAMENGFICGAVIDINGGGLL
;
A
#
# COMPACT_ATOMS: atom_id res chain seq x y z
N PRO A 1 2.35 3.76 19.92
CA PRO A 1 3.00 4.07 18.64
C PRO A 1 3.94 2.94 18.28
N VAL A 2 4.05 2.64 17.00
CA VAL A 2 4.95 1.61 16.45
C VAL A 2 5.78 2.26 15.35
N ASP A 3 7.08 2.01 15.39
CA ASP A 3 7.99 2.36 14.30
C ASP A 3 8.22 1.12 13.43
N VAL A 4 7.78 1.17 12.19
CA VAL A 4 7.91 0.06 11.23
C VAL A 4 9.35 -0.10 10.70
N THR A 5 10.22 0.86 10.96
CA THR A 5 11.65 0.78 10.60
C THR A 5 12.48 0.12 11.70
N ASP A 6 11.92 -0.02 12.90
CA ASP A 6 12.54 -0.68 14.06
C ASP A 6 11.93 -2.07 14.29
N THR A 7 12.75 -3.11 14.11
CA THR A 7 12.36 -4.50 14.30
C THR A 7 11.91 -4.79 15.72
N GLU A 8 12.55 -4.18 16.72
CA GLU A 8 12.22 -4.39 18.13
C GLU A 8 10.87 -3.74 18.49
N SER A 9 10.55 -2.60 17.89
CA SER A 9 9.22 -1.95 18.00
C SER A 9 8.10 -2.86 17.45
N LEU A 10 8.33 -3.48 16.30
CA LEU A 10 7.40 -4.43 15.70
C LEU A 10 7.27 -5.72 16.53
N ARG A 11 8.36 -6.27 17.03
CA ARG A 11 8.35 -7.46 17.91
C ARG A 11 7.45 -7.23 19.13
N ARG A 12 7.67 -6.12 19.85
CA ARG A 12 6.85 -5.75 21.03
C ARG A 12 5.39 -5.57 20.68
N LEU A 13 5.08 -5.01 19.51
CA LEU A 13 3.69 -4.89 19.04
C LEU A 13 3.02 -6.25 18.97
N PHE A 14 3.61 -7.21 18.22
CA PHE A 14 2.99 -8.51 18.00
C PHE A 14 2.96 -9.38 19.24
N GLU A 15 3.94 -9.27 20.13
CA GLU A 15 3.89 -9.89 21.46
C GLU A 15 2.70 -9.37 22.30
N THR A 16 2.41 -8.07 22.18
CA THR A 16 1.27 -7.44 22.89
C THR A 16 -0.07 -7.83 22.27
N VAL A 17 -0.14 -7.88 20.93
CA VAL A 17 -1.37 -8.25 20.20
C VAL A 17 -1.72 -9.72 20.42
N GLY A 18 -0.71 -10.61 20.47
CA GLY A 18 -0.92 -12.04 20.51
C GLY A 18 -1.42 -12.59 19.17
N ARG A 19 -2.19 -13.69 19.18
CA ARG A 19 -2.69 -14.36 17.97
C ARG A 19 -3.75 -13.54 17.23
N PHE A 20 -3.68 -13.56 15.89
CA PHE A 20 -4.63 -12.88 15.00
C PHE A 20 -4.70 -13.57 13.63
N ASP A 21 -5.75 -13.27 12.84
CA ASP A 21 -6.05 -13.92 11.57
C ASP A 21 -5.60 -13.10 10.34
N HIS A 22 -5.53 -11.78 10.45
CA HIS A 22 -5.27 -10.91 9.31
C HIS A 22 -4.29 -9.79 9.65
N LEU A 23 -3.27 -9.63 8.80
CA LEU A 23 -2.35 -8.50 8.82
C LEU A 23 -2.64 -7.58 7.64
N VAL A 24 -2.94 -6.31 7.90
CA VAL A 24 -3.07 -5.27 6.87
C VAL A 24 -1.97 -4.23 7.07
N TYR A 25 -1.13 -4.07 6.07
CA TYR A 25 -0.03 -3.11 6.09
C TYR A 25 -0.33 -1.93 5.16
N THR A 26 -0.67 -0.79 5.76
CA THR A 26 -0.99 0.45 5.04
C THR A 26 0.03 1.57 5.28
N SER A 27 1.04 1.32 6.13
CA SER A 27 2.05 2.34 6.45
C SER A 27 2.82 2.77 5.21
N GLY A 28 3.02 4.06 5.08
CA GLY A 28 3.78 4.64 3.99
C GLY A 28 3.97 6.14 4.17
N PRO A 29 5.08 6.69 3.70
CA PRO A 29 5.34 8.13 3.75
C PRO A 29 4.54 8.87 2.68
N SER A 30 4.39 10.17 2.87
CA SER A 30 3.94 11.07 1.81
C SER A 30 5.07 11.29 0.82
N VAL A 31 4.97 10.73 -0.38
CA VAL A 31 5.95 10.90 -1.46
C VAL A 31 5.42 11.93 -2.44
N HIS A 32 6.15 13.03 -2.64
CA HIS A 32 5.81 14.05 -3.63
C HIS A 32 6.45 13.74 -4.98
N ALA A 33 5.80 14.22 -6.06
CA ALA A 33 6.39 14.15 -7.40
C ALA A 33 7.62 15.04 -7.46
N LYS A 34 8.76 14.49 -7.94
CA LYS A 34 10.01 15.22 -8.08
C LYS A 34 10.83 14.62 -9.22
N ALA A 35 11.48 15.45 -10.05
CA ALA A 35 12.35 14.94 -11.09
C ALA A 35 13.57 14.24 -10.47
N LEU A 36 14.12 13.23 -11.16
CA LEU A 36 15.26 12.48 -10.65
C LEU A 36 16.46 13.40 -10.33
N ILE A 37 16.71 14.37 -11.20
CA ILE A 37 17.84 15.31 -11.07
C ILE A 37 17.73 16.19 -9.80
N ASP A 38 16.50 16.43 -9.30
CA ASP A 38 16.24 17.28 -8.16
C ASP A 38 16.00 16.49 -6.87
N THR A 39 16.06 15.14 -6.94
CA THR A 39 15.72 14.26 -5.81
C THR A 39 16.95 13.99 -4.97
N ASP A 40 16.82 14.17 -3.65
CA ASP A 40 17.74 13.60 -2.67
C ASP A 40 17.49 12.08 -2.60
N LEU A 41 18.49 11.28 -2.99
CA LEU A 41 18.36 9.84 -3.03
C LEU A 41 18.44 9.18 -1.65
N ASP A 42 19.06 9.82 -0.67
CA ASP A 42 19.08 9.33 0.71
C ASP A 42 17.68 9.49 1.34
N GLU A 43 17.01 10.64 1.14
CA GLU A 43 15.61 10.83 1.51
C GLU A 43 14.68 9.85 0.76
N ALA A 44 14.95 9.62 -0.52
CA ALA A 44 14.19 8.65 -1.32
C ALA A 44 14.32 7.23 -0.79
N GLN A 45 15.51 6.84 -0.30
CA GLN A 45 15.75 5.53 0.31
C GLN A 45 14.89 5.31 1.57
N ASP A 46 14.65 6.34 2.37
CA ASP A 46 13.79 6.27 3.56
C ASP A 46 12.34 5.90 3.20
N ASN A 47 11.86 6.34 2.04
CA ASN A 47 10.53 5.95 1.56
C ASN A 47 10.45 4.43 1.30
N PHE A 48 11.49 3.84 0.73
CA PHE A 48 11.58 2.38 0.56
C PHE A 48 11.72 1.68 1.91
N ASN A 49 12.46 2.27 2.84
CA ASN A 49 12.67 1.69 4.16
C ASN A 49 11.37 1.57 4.96
N VAL A 50 10.50 2.56 4.89
CA VAL A 50 9.16 2.50 5.51
C VAL A 50 8.24 1.54 4.75
N LYS A 51 8.02 1.78 3.45
CA LYS A 51 6.92 1.12 2.73
C LYS A 51 7.25 -0.30 2.30
N LEU A 52 8.49 -0.58 1.89
CA LEU A 52 8.89 -1.91 1.41
C LEU A 52 9.54 -2.73 2.51
N TRP A 53 10.64 -2.25 3.05
CA TRP A 53 11.36 -2.97 4.09
C TRP A 53 10.58 -3.05 5.40
N GLY A 54 9.83 -1.99 5.76
CA GLY A 54 8.94 -1.99 6.90
C GLY A 54 7.83 -3.02 6.78
N ALA A 55 7.25 -3.20 5.58
CA ALA A 55 6.27 -4.26 5.34
C ALA A 55 6.89 -5.66 5.54
N LEU A 56 8.08 -5.90 5.00
CA LEU A 56 8.76 -7.19 5.16
C LEU A 56 9.12 -7.48 6.62
N ARG A 57 9.63 -6.47 7.37
CA ARG A 57 9.88 -6.61 8.81
C ARG A 57 8.58 -6.91 9.57
N ALA A 58 7.51 -6.17 9.28
CA ALA A 58 6.21 -6.38 9.91
C ALA A 58 5.69 -7.79 9.67
N ILE A 59 5.75 -8.28 8.43
CA ILE A 59 5.38 -9.66 8.10
C ILE A 59 6.24 -10.65 8.89
N GLN A 60 7.56 -10.49 8.86
CA GLN A 60 8.48 -11.41 9.55
C GLN A 60 8.19 -11.50 11.05
N GLN A 61 7.96 -10.36 11.71
CA GLN A 61 7.65 -10.33 13.14
C GLN A 61 6.20 -10.80 13.45
N ALA A 62 5.29 -10.71 12.48
CA ALA A 62 3.90 -11.16 12.61
C ALA A 62 3.75 -12.69 12.49
N LEU A 63 4.60 -13.36 11.71
CA LEU A 63 4.44 -14.79 11.36
C LEU A 63 4.25 -15.73 12.56
N PRO A 64 4.93 -15.55 13.74
CA PRO A 64 4.70 -16.40 14.90
C PRO A 64 3.31 -16.30 15.52
N PHE A 65 2.60 -15.20 15.25
CA PHE A 65 1.32 -14.85 15.84
C PHE A 65 0.16 -14.95 14.84
N LEU A 66 0.45 -14.87 13.54
CA LEU A 66 -0.53 -14.94 12.47
C LEU A 66 -0.98 -16.39 12.25
N ASP A 67 -2.30 -16.61 12.22
CA ASP A 67 -2.89 -17.92 11.96
C ASP A 67 -2.31 -18.56 10.69
N GLU A 68 -2.19 -19.89 10.69
CA GLU A 68 -1.63 -20.64 9.55
C GLU A 68 -2.48 -20.52 8.26
N ARG A 69 -3.77 -20.24 8.39
CA ARG A 69 -4.69 -19.97 7.27
C ARG A 69 -5.07 -18.49 7.17
N GLY A 70 -4.40 -17.66 7.90
CA GLY A 70 -4.59 -16.21 7.91
C GLY A 70 -4.25 -15.53 6.59
N SER A 71 -4.41 -14.22 6.55
CA SER A 71 -4.08 -13.44 5.36
C SER A 71 -3.23 -12.21 5.67
N ILE A 72 -2.45 -11.82 4.68
CA ILE A 72 -1.64 -10.60 4.66
C ILE A 72 -2.10 -9.76 3.48
N SER A 73 -2.41 -8.49 3.73
CA SER A 73 -2.73 -7.51 2.71
C SER A 73 -1.72 -6.38 2.72
N LEU A 74 -1.04 -6.19 1.59
CA LEU A 74 -0.11 -5.09 1.36
C LEU A 74 -0.80 -3.97 0.59
N THR A 75 -0.24 -2.76 0.62
CA THR A 75 -0.74 -1.61 -0.10
C THR A 75 0.27 -1.15 -1.14
N SER A 76 -0.09 -1.23 -2.42
CA SER A 76 0.63 -0.58 -3.52
C SER A 76 -0.06 0.72 -3.96
N GLY A 77 -0.26 0.92 -5.23
CA GLY A 77 -1.00 2.00 -5.86
C GLY A 77 -0.89 1.93 -7.37
N GLN A 78 -1.85 2.50 -8.08
CA GLN A 78 -1.91 2.45 -9.56
C GLN A 78 -0.60 2.88 -10.25
N LEU A 79 0.21 3.74 -9.62
CA LEU A 79 1.49 4.18 -10.16
C LEU A 79 2.54 3.06 -10.24
N GLY A 80 2.32 1.89 -9.68
CA GLY A 80 3.15 0.71 -9.95
C GLY A 80 3.08 0.25 -11.41
N ARG A 81 1.98 0.59 -12.11
CA ARG A 81 1.67 0.19 -13.49
C ARG A 81 1.31 1.37 -14.41
N LYS A 82 1.01 2.55 -13.85
CA LYS A 82 0.77 3.79 -14.59
C LYS A 82 1.96 4.72 -14.43
N LEU A 83 2.66 5.00 -15.52
CA LEU A 83 3.84 5.85 -15.48
C LEU A 83 3.46 7.33 -15.56
N ALA A 84 4.14 8.17 -14.77
CA ALA A 84 3.98 9.60 -14.77
C ALA A 84 5.33 10.27 -14.44
N SER A 85 5.57 11.45 -15.02
CA SER A 85 6.79 12.22 -14.77
C SER A 85 6.93 12.57 -13.28
N GLY A 86 8.15 12.47 -12.75
CA GLY A 86 8.46 12.76 -11.35
C GLY A 86 7.97 11.72 -10.33
N GLN A 87 7.43 10.59 -10.77
CA GLN A 87 6.85 9.56 -9.88
C GLN A 87 7.71 8.30 -9.70
N PHE A 88 8.99 8.36 -10.09
CA PHE A 88 9.84 7.17 -10.14
C PHE A 88 9.94 6.43 -8.79
N ILE A 89 9.94 7.15 -7.65
CA ILE A 89 9.96 6.54 -6.31
C ILE A 89 8.66 5.75 -6.08
N LYS A 90 7.49 6.34 -6.31
CA LYS A 90 6.20 5.64 -6.17
C LYS A 90 6.07 4.48 -7.13
N VAL A 91 6.51 4.64 -8.37
CA VAL A 91 6.54 3.57 -9.37
C VAL A 91 7.38 2.40 -8.87
N GLY A 92 8.61 2.67 -8.43
CA GLY A 92 9.53 1.63 -7.92
C GLY A 92 8.96 0.89 -6.71
N ILE A 93 8.51 1.62 -5.70
CA ILE A 93 7.94 1.03 -4.47
C ILE A 93 6.69 0.20 -4.78
N ASN A 94 5.74 0.75 -5.54
CA ASN A 94 4.48 0.07 -5.81
C ASN A 94 4.69 -1.19 -6.67
N ALA A 95 5.51 -1.10 -7.71
CA ALA A 95 5.85 -2.26 -8.55
C ALA A 95 6.56 -3.36 -7.74
N ALA A 96 7.52 -2.99 -6.88
CA ALA A 96 8.19 -3.92 -5.98
C ALA A 96 7.20 -4.57 -5.00
N THR A 97 6.29 -3.80 -4.41
CA THR A 97 5.27 -4.31 -3.50
C THR A 97 4.35 -5.34 -4.19
N GLU A 98 3.92 -5.08 -5.43
CA GLU A 98 3.08 -6.01 -6.20
C GLU A 98 3.82 -7.31 -6.54
N ALA A 99 5.09 -7.21 -6.93
CA ALA A 99 5.93 -8.39 -7.21
C ALA A 99 6.17 -9.23 -5.94
N LEU A 100 6.53 -8.57 -4.83
CA LEU A 100 6.74 -9.23 -3.55
C LEU A 100 5.46 -9.86 -2.99
N GLY A 101 4.31 -9.21 -3.13
CA GLY A 101 3.03 -9.79 -2.71
C GLY A 101 2.75 -11.14 -3.36
N LYS A 102 3.03 -11.26 -4.67
CA LYS A 102 2.91 -12.53 -5.42
C LYS A 102 3.92 -13.58 -4.96
N GLN A 103 5.18 -13.18 -4.75
CA GLN A 103 6.22 -14.09 -4.28
C GLN A 103 5.92 -14.59 -2.86
N LEU A 104 5.54 -13.70 -1.94
CA LEU A 104 5.20 -14.04 -0.57
C LEU A 104 3.96 -14.93 -0.47
N ALA A 105 2.99 -14.78 -1.37
CA ALA A 105 1.83 -15.68 -1.46
C ALA A 105 2.25 -17.13 -1.72
N LYS A 106 3.34 -17.34 -2.46
CA LYS A 106 3.90 -18.66 -2.70
C LYS A 106 4.75 -19.17 -1.54
N GLU A 107 5.57 -18.31 -0.94
CA GLU A 107 6.49 -18.68 0.14
C GLU A 107 5.78 -18.94 1.47
N LEU A 108 4.71 -18.19 1.75
CA LEU A 108 4.02 -18.26 3.04
C LEU A 108 2.79 -19.16 3.04
N ALA A 109 2.56 -19.90 1.95
CA ALA A 109 1.44 -20.84 1.88
C ALA A 109 1.44 -21.80 3.10
N PRO A 110 0.27 -22.12 3.68
CA PRO A 110 -1.09 -21.84 3.20
C PRO A 110 -1.65 -20.43 3.55
N ARG A 111 -0.87 -19.54 4.18
CA ARG A 111 -1.28 -18.15 4.37
C ARG A 111 -1.44 -17.46 3.02
N ARG A 112 -2.47 -16.63 2.89
CA ARG A 112 -2.73 -15.89 1.65
C ARG A 112 -2.09 -14.51 1.74
N VAL A 113 -1.46 -14.08 0.65
CA VAL A 113 -0.93 -12.71 0.54
C VAL A 113 -1.54 -12.05 -0.68
N ASN A 114 -2.09 -10.85 -0.51
CA ASN A 114 -2.67 -10.04 -1.57
C ASN A 114 -2.19 -8.60 -1.48
N VAL A 115 -2.39 -7.84 -2.54
CA VAL A 115 -2.02 -6.43 -2.61
C VAL A 115 -3.27 -5.63 -3.00
N VAL A 116 -3.63 -4.61 -2.23
CA VAL A 116 -4.63 -3.63 -2.63
C VAL A 116 -3.91 -2.46 -3.32
N SER A 117 -4.41 -2.07 -4.48
CA SER A 117 -3.81 -1.03 -5.34
C SER A 117 -4.82 0.12 -5.55
N PRO A 118 -4.82 1.13 -4.66
CA PRO A 118 -5.68 2.28 -4.79
C PRO A 118 -5.31 3.20 -5.96
N GLY A 119 -6.31 3.90 -6.49
CA GLY A 119 -6.14 5.06 -7.36
C GLY A 119 -6.00 6.36 -6.57
N VAL A 120 -6.63 7.43 -7.08
CA VAL A 120 -6.76 8.70 -6.38
C VAL A 120 -7.97 8.62 -5.44
N ILE A 121 -7.69 8.69 -4.14
CA ILE A 121 -8.68 8.50 -3.08
C ILE A 121 -8.72 9.75 -2.20
N ASP A 122 -9.89 10.29 -1.92
CA ASP A 122 -10.05 11.42 -0.99
C ASP A 122 -9.77 10.95 0.44
N THR A 123 -8.61 11.35 0.94
CA THR A 123 -8.10 10.96 2.26
C THR A 123 -7.28 12.09 2.86
N PRO A 124 -6.96 12.04 4.17
CA PRO A 124 -6.04 12.98 4.81
C PRO A 124 -4.64 13.05 4.20
N ALA A 125 -4.26 12.13 3.31
CA ALA A 125 -3.00 12.21 2.55
C ALA A 125 -2.89 13.50 1.71
N TYR A 126 -4.01 14.15 1.38
CA TYR A 126 -4.07 15.42 0.68
C TYR A 126 -4.26 16.64 1.60
N ALA A 127 -4.29 16.45 2.92
CA ALA A 127 -4.52 17.54 3.89
C ALA A 127 -3.42 18.62 3.88
N GLY A 128 -2.24 18.32 3.35
CA GLY A 128 -1.16 19.30 3.19
C GLY A 128 -1.33 20.24 2.00
N LEU A 129 -2.30 20.03 1.12
CA LEU A 129 -2.64 20.93 0.02
C LEU A 129 -3.61 22.00 0.49
N ALA A 130 -3.50 23.22 -0.08
CA ALA A 130 -4.55 24.23 0.04
C ALA A 130 -5.85 23.69 -0.56
N GLU A 131 -7.01 24.13 -0.05
CA GLU A 131 -8.30 23.57 -0.41
C GLU A 131 -8.59 23.68 -1.92
N ASP A 132 -8.28 24.81 -2.53
CA ASP A 132 -8.41 25.03 -3.96
C ASP A 132 -7.52 24.09 -4.79
N GLN A 133 -6.30 23.85 -4.36
CA GLN A 133 -5.36 22.91 -4.98
C GLN A 133 -5.86 21.46 -4.85
N ARG A 134 -6.41 21.08 -3.69
CA ARG A 134 -6.99 19.75 -3.46
C ARG A 134 -8.19 19.53 -4.36
N LEU A 135 -9.11 20.48 -4.43
CA LEU A 135 -10.29 20.42 -5.30
C LEU A 135 -9.91 20.33 -6.77
N ALA A 136 -8.96 21.15 -7.24
CA ALA A 136 -8.45 21.10 -8.60
C ALA A 136 -7.80 19.74 -8.91
N THR A 137 -7.02 19.18 -7.98
CA THR A 137 -6.40 17.85 -8.12
C THR A 137 -7.45 16.77 -8.28
N PHE A 138 -8.51 16.79 -7.47
CA PHE A 138 -9.58 15.81 -7.54
C PHE A 138 -10.44 15.97 -8.79
N ALA A 139 -10.74 17.20 -9.22
CA ALA A 139 -11.48 17.45 -10.46
C ALA A 139 -10.69 16.95 -11.69
N ASN A 140 -9.40 17.21 -11.75
CA ASN A 140 -8.51 16.72 -12.81
C ASN A 140 -8.43 15.18 -12.83
N ALA A 141 -8.29 14.56 -11.66
CA ALA A 141 -8.30 13.11 -11.57
C ALA A 141 -9.64 12.52 -12.00
N ALA A 142 -10.75 13.08 -11.50
CA ALA A 142 -12.11 12.63 -11.84
C ALA A 142 -12.40 12.67 -13.34
N SER A 143 -11.96 13.72 -14.03
CA SER A 143 -12.17 13.87 -15.48
C SER A 143 -11.44 12.81 -16.32
N ALA A 144 -10.36 12.24 -15.77
CA ALA A 144 -9.55 11.20 -16.42
C ALA A 144 -9.95 9.76 -16.04
N LEU A 145 -10.88 9.60 -15.09
CA LEU A 145 -11.29 8.28 -14.59
C LEU A 145 -12.61 7.84 -15.25
N PRO A 146 -12.74 6.60 -15.75
CA PRO A 146 -13.98 6.06 -16.29
C PRO A 146 -15.19 6.20 -15.35
N VAL A 147 -14.99 6.09 -14.03
CA VAL A 147 -16.07 6.28 -13.04
C VAL A 147 -16.44 7.74 -12.81
N GLY A 148 -15.73 8.71 -13.38
CA GLY A 148 -16.04 10.14 -13.33
C GLY A 148 -15.86 10.82 -11.96
N ARG A 149 -15.20 10.18 -11.00
CA ARG A 149 -14.94 10.72 -9.66
C ARG A 149 -13.69 10.11 -9.04
N VAL A 150 -13.15 10.74 -8.00
CA VAL A 150 -12.16 10.12 -7.11
C VAL A 150 -12.82 9.10 -6.19
N GLY A 151 -12.04 8.14 -5.66
CA GLY A 151 -12.52 7.15 -4.72
C GLY A 151 -12.64 7.70 -3.30
N GLN A 152 -13.31 6.94 -2.43
CA GLN A 152 -13.44 7.21 -1.00
C GLN A 152 -12.68 6.16 -0.18
N ALA A 153 -12.30 6.51 1.05
CA ALA A 153 -11.54 5.61 1.92
C ALA A 153 -12.24 4.27 2.16
N GLU A 154 -13.58 4.31 2.31
CA GLU A 154 -14.42 3.14 2.53
C GLU A 154 -14.41 2.16 1.36
N GLU A 155 -14.26 2.66 0.13
CA GLU A 155 -14.17 1.82 -1.06
C GLU A 155 -12.86 1.03 -1.08
N VAL A 156 -11.77 1.65 -0.63
CA VAL A 156 -10.48 0.97 -0.48
C VAL A 156 -10.52 -0.02 0.69
N ALA A 157 -11.16 0.36 1.81
CA ALA A 157 -11.35 -0.51 2.96
C ALA A 157 -12.10 -1.81 2.57
N ALA A 158 -13.13 -1.72 1.72
CA ALA A 158 -13.83 -2.88 1.19
C ALA A 158 -12.91 -3.84 0.41
N GLY A 159 -11.90 -3.32 -0.26
CA GLY A 159 -10.87 -4.16 -0.93
C GLY A 159 -10.03 -4.97 0.05
N TYR A 160 -9.67 -4.40 1.20
CA TYR A 160 -8.98 -5.14 2.26
C TYR A 160 -9.88 -6.20 2.90
N VAL A 161 -11.13 -5.85 3.20
CA VAL A 161 -12.13 -6.80 3.74
C VAL A 161 -12.31 -7.97 2.76
N LEU A 162 -12.44 -7.71 1.46
CA LEU A 162 -12.51 -8.75 0.43
C LEU A 162 -11.28 -9.67 0.48
N ALA A 163 -10.07 -9.12 0.61
CA ALA A 163 -8.84 -9.89 0.69
C ALA A 163 -8.75 -10.76 1.97
N MET A 164 -9.32 -10.28 3.08
CA MET A 164 -9.39 -11.01 4.34
C MET A 164 -10.40 -12.16 4.28
N GLU A 165 -11.63 -11.88 3.83
CA GLU A 165 -12.77 -12.79 3.94
C GLU A 165 -12.84 -13.81 2.80
N ASN A 166 -12.38 -13.46 1.59
CA ASN A 166 -12.41 -14.41 0.47
C ASN A 166 -11.20 -15.35 0.51
N GLY A 167 -11.42 -16.55 1.03
CA GLY A 167 -10.40 -17.60 1.19
C GLY A 167 -9.79 -18.12 -0.11
N PHE A 168 -10.30 -17.74 -1.29
CA PHE A 168 -9.80 -18.19 -2.59
C PHE A 168 -9.00 -17.12 -3.36
N ILE A 169 -8.88 -15.91 -2.81
CA ILE A 169 -8.03 -14.84 -3.36
C ILE A 169 -6.63 -14.96 -2.74
N CYS A 170 -5.61 -15.26 -3.57
CA CYS A 170 -4.21 -15.40 -3.16
C CYS A 170 -3.28 -14.94 -4.28
N GLY A 171 -2.29 -14.12 -3.97
CA GLY A 171 -1.34 -13.57 -4.94
C GLY A 171 -1.94 -12.52 -5.87
N ALA A 172 -3.12 -12.00 -5.57
CA ALA A 172 -3.81 -11.03 -6.40
C ALA A 172 -3.36 -9.59 -6.12
N VAL A 173 -3.45 -8.74 -7.15
CA VAL A 173 -3.47 -7.28 -7.02
C VAL A 173 -4.91 -6.83 -7.23
N ILE A 174 -5.53 -6.30 -6.19
CA ILE A 174 -6.93 -5.86 -6.16
C ILE A 174 -6.95 -4.36 -6.46
N ASP A 175 -7.36 -4.00 -7.67
CA ASP A 175 -7.42 -2.62 -8.12
C ASP A 175 -8.68 -1.91 -7.63
N ILE A 176 -8.50 -0.83 -6.86
CA ILE A 176 -9.56 0.07 -6.40
C ILE A 176 -9.21 1.47 -6.92
N ASN A 177 -9.31 1.68 -8.23
CA ASN A 177 -8.73 2.83 -8.90
C ASN A 177 -9.68 3.56 -9.87
N GLY A 178 -10.96 3.19 -9.91
CA GLY A 178 -11.94 3.85 -10.78
C GLY A 178 -11.68 3.71 -12.29
N GLY A 179 -10.93 2.67 -12.70
CA GLY A 179 -10.52 2.46 -14.09
C GLY A 179 -9.26 3.24 -14.48
N GLY A 180 -8.51 3.74 -13.52
CA GLY A 180 -7.33 4.59 -13.75
C GLY A 180 -6.16 3.93 -14.49
N LEU A 181 -6.24 2.64 -14.78
CA LEU A 181 -5.27 1.87 -15.57
C LEU A 181 -5.73 1.56 -17.01
N LEU A 182 -6.93 1.95 -17.37
CA LEU A 182 -7.49 1.78 -18.70
C LEU A 182 -6.98 2.82 -19.70
#